data_ce9e2cfc50e16427a4f2ea88a7a48a6a
#
_entry.id   ce9e2cfc50e16427a4f2ea88a7a48a6a
#
_cell.length_a   1.000
_cell.length_b   1.000
_cell.length_c   1.000
_cell.angle_alpha   90.00
_cell.angle_beta   90.00
_cell.angle_gamma   90.00
#
_symmetry.space_group_name_H-M   'P 1'
#
loop_
_entity.id
_entity.type
_entity.pdbx_description
1 polymer ?
#
loop_
_entity_poly.entity_id
_entity_poly.type
_entity_poly.pdbx_seq_one_letter_code
_entity_poly.pdbx_strand_id
1 'polypeptide(L)'
;VSHIQAYLYQNGIVYPRYIIEDFFALIQTNDLIILAGESGSGKTNLIKSFAKAVGGESIIIPVKPNWTSAEDLLGYYNPLEKKYLSTPFLDALFEAKRNPDIPYFICLDEMNLARVEYYFADFLSLLEERDKDNPPEIKLYSEDESSHVSSELKMVLSLIESTKKNLDKNHIEDYVGILEDKEVNQELRRVFGFSDKNSLIKYHSDLKRMLSGILNTPASITFPKNVRIIGAINIDETTHYLSPKILDRAHIMKFDSPLLNNWVAIGDEVKINENSHLKLKFKIEDFGERTPYPSFDMEDDFCKQMVDLTQVYFSPLGVEVGLRTIRQGLHYKKLFSIFNADDNLAFNNFLVHKILPKMTFDGSIKIEIKERGLLTKKDILNEFLEKILEIFKNYRNNNGIDAVRELKSIIKNSTSNEDIVNYWA
;
A
#
# COMPACT_ATOMS: atom_id res chain seq x y z
N VAL A 1 -0.19 -19.43 -9.39
CA VAL A 1 0.79 -19.52 -8.28
C VAL A 1 2.00 -20.36 -8.70
N SER A 2 1.84 -21.61 -9.19
CA SER A 2 2.95 -22.51 -9.54
C SER A 2 3.97 -21.88 -10.50
N HIS A 3 3.51 -21.17 -11.53
CA HIS A 3 4.39 -20.44 -12.45
C HIS A 3 5.19 -19.32 -11.75
N ILE A 4 4.54 -18.58 -10.84
CA ILE A 4 5.21 -17.54 -10.06
C ILE A 4 6.30 -18.19 -9.19
N GLN A 5 5.96 -19.26 -8.48
CA GLN A 5 6.89 -19.98 -7.61
C GLN A 5 8.10 -20.51 -8.40
N ALA A 6 7.85 -21.14 -9.57
CA ALA A 6 8.91 -21.65 -10.43
C ALA A 6 9.82 -20.53 -10.96
N TYR A 7 9.25 -19.39 -11.36
CA TYR A 7 10.01 -18.21 -11.79
C TYR A 7 10.91 -17.67 -10.67
N LEU A 8 10.38 -17.54 -9.46
CA LEU A 8 11.12 -17.08 -8.29
C LEU A 8 12.28 -18.06 -7.97
N TYR A 9 11.99 -19.36 -7.92
CA TYR A 9 12.97 -20.40 -7.63
C TYR A 9 14.14 -20.39 -8.62
N GLN A 10 13.86 -20.25 -9.93
CA GLN A 10 14.90 -20.15 -10.97
C GLN A 10 15.79 -18.92 -10.83
N ASN A 11 15.27 -17.85 -10.23
CA ASN A 11 16.03 -16.64 -9.95
C ASN A 11 16.70 -16.67 -8.56
N GLY A 12 16.78 -17.84 -7.94
CA GLY A 12 17.44 -18.03 -6.64
C GLY A 12 16.61 -17.55 -5.45
N ILE A 13 15.30 -17.38 -5.63
CA ILE A 13 14.39 -16.86 -4.62
C ILE A 13 13.45 -17.96 -4.17
N VAL A 14 13.65 -18.44 -2.96
CA VAL A 14 13.01 -19.66 -2.46
C VAL A 14 11.92 -19.31 -1.46
N TYR A 15 10.67 -19.25 -1.93
CA TYR A 15 9.48 -19.06 -1.10
C TYR A 15 8.58 -20.30 -1.15
N PRO A 16 8.00 -20.73 0.00
CA PRO A 16 6.96 -21.74 0.02
C PRO A 16 5.73 -21.27 -0.76
N ARG A 17 5.02 -22.22 -1.37
CA ARG A 17 3.83 -21.95 -2.16
C ARG A 17 2.77 -21.16 -1.38
N TYR A 18 2.54 -21.48 -0.11
CA TYR A 18 1.53 -20.83 0.73
C TYR A 18 1.80 -19.33 0.92
N ILE A 19 3.07 -18.91 0.97
CA ILE A 19 3.45 -17.49 1.03
C ILE A 19 2.99 -16.75 -0.23
N ILE A 20 3.18 -17.39 -1.40
CA ILE A 20 2.85 -16.79 -2.68
C ILE A 20 1.33 -16.75 -2.89
N GLU A 21 0.61 -17.81 -2.48
CA GLU A 21 -0.86 -17.88 -2.53
C GLU A 21 -1.48 -16.78 -1.66
N ASP A 22 -1.01 -16.67 -0.45
CA ASP A 22 -1.48 -15.70 0.52
C ASP A 22 -1.18 -14.27 0.08
N PHE A 23 0.06 -13.99 -0.30
CA PHE A 23 0.45 -12.68 -0.81
C PHE A 23 -0.37 -12.28 -2.04
N PHE A 24 -0.61 -13.21 -2.96
CA PHE A 24 -1.40 -12.91 -4.15
C PHE A 24 -2.88 -12.64 -3.81
N ALA A 25 -3.47 -13.43 -2.91
CA ALA A 25 -4.82 -13.17 -2.42
C ALA A 25 -4.93 -11.78 -1.76
N LEU A 26 -3.94 -11.41 -0.93
CA LEU A 26 -3.89 -10.08 -0.32
C LEU A 26 -3.76 -8.96 -1.37
N ILE A 27 -2.90 -9.13 -2.37
CA ILE A 27 -2.77 -8.16 -3.50
C ILE A 27 -4.12 -7.93 -4.19
N GLN A 28 -4.93 -8.98 -4.37
CA GLN A 28 -6.23 -8.88 -5.00
C GLN A 28 -7.27 -8.14 -4.15
N THR A 29 -7.10 -8.07 -2.83
CA THR A 29 -8.02 -7.31 -1.97
C THR A 29 -8.03 -5.81 -2.28
N ASN A 30 -6.96 -5.28 -2.84
CA ASN A 30 -6.72 -3.84 -3.00
C ASN A 30 -6.70 -3.05 -1.67
N ASP A 31 -6.48 -3.72 -0.56
CA ASP A 31 -6.25 -3.12 0.74
C ASP A 31 -4.75 -2.81 0.94
N LEU A 32 -4.42 -2.04 1.97
CA LEU A 32 -3.03 -1.86 2.40
C LEU A 32 -2.49 -3.19 2.95
N ILE A 33 -1.36 -3.64 2.42
CA ILE A 33 -0.65 -4.81 2.90
C ILE A 33 0.62 -4.33 3.60
N ILE A 34 0.90 -4.87 4.78
CA ILE A 34 2.13 -4.57 5.50
C ILE A 34 2.89 -5.89 5.73
N LEU A 35 4.08 -5.97 5.14
CA LEU A 35 5.01 -7.07 5.35
C LEU A 35 5.84 -6.78 6.59
N ALA A 36 5.68 -7.59 7.63
CA ALA A 36 6.31 -7.41 8.93
C ALA A 36 7.33 -8.54 9.20
N GLY A 37 8.51 -8.20 9.71
CA GLY A 37 9.52 -9.20 10.07
C GLY A 37 10.88 -8.58 10.30
N GLU A 38 11.85 -9.41 10.69
CA GLU A 38 13.23 -8.97 10.94
C GLU A 38 13.89 -8.35 9.70
N SER A 39 14.91 -7.54 9.92
CA SER A 39 15.74 -7.02 8.83
C SER A 39 16.40 -8.19 8.07
N GLY A 40 16.40 -8.13 6.73
CA GLY A 40 16.96 -9.20 5.89
C GLY A 40 16.04 -10.42 5.69
N SER A 41 14.81 -10.45 6.22
CA SER A 41 13.86 -11.56 6.01
C SER A 41 13.34 -11.69 4.56
N GLY A 42 13.70 -10.77 3.66
CA GLY A 42 13.36 -10.88 2.24
C GLY A 42 12.08 -10.16 1.82
N LYS A 43 11.46 -9.34 2.69
CA LYS A 43 10.21 -8.61 2.42
C LYS A 43 10.24 -7.82 1.11
N THR A 44 11.20 -6.92 0.96
CA THR A 44 11.36 -6.08 -0.23
C THR A 44 11.73 -6.92 -1.47
N ASN A 45 12.46 -8.02 -1.26
CA ASN A 45 12.82 -8.94 -2.34
C ASN A 45 11.60 -9.70 -2.88
N LEU A 46 10.66 -10.11 -2.02
CA LEU A 46 9.40 -10.71 -2.45
C LEU A 46 8.65 -9.78 -3.41
N ILE A 47 8.50 -8.49 -3.03
CA ILE A 47 7.75 -7.51 -3.84
C ILE A 47 8.40 -7.35 -5.22
N LYS A 48 9.73 -7.15 -5.26
CA LYS A 48 10.49 -7.00 -6.52
C LYS A 48 10.36 -8.22 -7.41
N SER A 49 10.48 -9.39 -6.82
CA SER A 49 10.50 -10.65 -7.56
C SER A 49 9.11 -11.06 -8.03
N PHE A 50 8.09 -10.83 -7.19
CA PHE A 50 6.69 -11.02 -7.55
C PHE A 50 6.30 -10.10 -8.72
N ALA A 51 6.63 -8.81 -8.64
CA ALA A 51 6.36 -7.86 -9.72
C ALA A 51 6.95 -8.35 -11.05
N LYS A 52 8.22 -8.76 -11.05
CA LYS A 52 8.88 -9.32 -12.25
C LYS A 52 8.21 -10.60 -12.76
N ALA A 53 7.80 -11.49 -11.84
CA ALA A 53 7.15 -12.75 -12.19
C ALA A 53 5.80 -12.56 -12.89
N VAL A 54 5.08 -11.48 -12.57
CA VAL A 54 3.75 -11.18 -13.14
C VAL A 54 3.81 -10.16 -14.29
N GLY A 55 4.99 -9.67 -14.65
CA GLY A 55 5.18 -8.67 -15.72
C GLY A 55 4.79 -7.25 -15.29
N GLY A 56 4.86 -6.95 -14.00
CA GLY A 56 4.62 -5.63 -13.41
C GLY A 56 5.92 -4.91 -13.03
N GLU A 57 5.74 -3.69 -12.53
CA GLU A 57 6.81 -2.83 -12.02
C GLU A 57 6.77 -2.73 -10.50
N SER A 58 7.94 -2.65 -9.88
CA SER A 58 8.06 -2.44 -8.43
C SER A 58 8.86 -1.18 -8.14
N ILE A 59 8.30 -0.30 -7.33
CA ILE A 59 8.94 0.95 -6.93
C ILE A 59 9.11 0.93 -5.41
N ILE A 60 10.35 0.96 -4.96
CA ILE A 60 10.69 0.91 -3.53
C ILE A 60 11.04 2.31 -3.06
N ILE A 61 10.33 2.79 -2.08
CA ILE A 61 10.46 4.16 -1.55
C ILE A 61 10.83 4.05 -0.08
N PRO A 62 12.06 4.41 0.30
CA PRO A 62 12.48 4.41 1.69
C PRO A 62 11.81 5.55 2.45
N VAL A 63 11.13 5.22 3.54
CA VAL A 63 10.56 6.19 4.47
C VAL A 63 11.68 6.80 5.30
N LYS A 64 11.62 8.11 5.55
CA LYS A 64 12.63 8.81 6.34
C LYS A 64 12.09 9.11 7.74
N PRO A 65 12.97 9.13 8.79
CA PRO A 65 12.54 9.37 10.17
C PRO A 65 11.88 10.73 10.40
N ASN A 66 12.14 11.69 9.53
CA ASN A 66 11.61 13.06 9.61
C ASN A 66 10.27 13.27 8.88
N TRP A 67 9.63 12.22 8.38
CA TRP A 67 8.33 12.36 7.76
C TRP A 67 7.24 12.62 8.80
N THR A 68 6.50 13.71 8.62
CA THR A 68 5.50 14.20 9.60
C THR A 68 4.17 14.62 8.99
N SER A 69 4.08 14.67 7.65
CA SER A 69 2.88 15.15 6.95
C SER A 69 2.68 14.43 5.61
N ALA A 70 1.48 14.57 5.04
CA ALA A 70 1.18 14.06 3.69
C ALA A 70 2.08 14.67 2.60
N GLU A 71 2.63 15.85 2.82
CA GLU A 71 3.58 16.51 1.91
C GLU A 71 4.88 15.71 1.76
N ASP A 72 5.31 15.00 2.80
CA ASP A 72 6.49 14.13 2.74
C ASP A 72 6.28 12.96 1.77
N LEU A 73 5.03 12.51 1.63
CA LEU A 73 4.63 11.42 0.73
C LEU A 73 4.31 11.91 -0.68
N LEU A 74 3.55 13.00 -0.81
CA LEU A 74 3.02 13.48 -2.10
C LEU A 74 3.85 14.61 -2.69
N GLY A 75 4.55 15.38 -1.86
CA GLY A 75 5.17 16.64 -2.24
C GLY A 75 4.28 17.84 -1.92
N TYR A 76 4.72 19.01 -2.32
CA TYR A 76 4.01 20.24 -2.05
C TYR A 76 4.20 21.29 -3.15
N TYR A 77 3.28 22.22 -3.22
CA TYR A 77 3.40 23.37 -4.12
C TYR A 77 4.33 24.44 -3.50
N ASN A 78 5.41 24.79 -4.23
CA ASN A 78 6.32 25.86 -3.83
C ASN A 78 5.90 27.18 -4.49
N PRO A 79 5.33 28.15 -3.74
CA PRO A 79 4.84 29.40 -4.28
C PRO A 79 5.95 30.32 -4.79
N LEU A 80 7.18 30.18 -4.28
CA LEU A 80 8.32 30.98 -4.71
C LEU A 80 8.82 30.54 -6.09
N GLU A 81 8.88 29.22 -6.30
CA GLU A 81 9.30 28.65 -7.59
C GLU A 81 8.11 28.45 -8.54
N LYS A 82 6.90 28.68 -8.08
CA LYS A 82 5.64 28.45 -8.82
C LYS A 82 5.58 27.07 -9.46
N LYS A 83 6.06 26.06 -8.75
CA LYS A 83 6.06 24.67 -9.20
C LYS A 83 5.71 23.72 -8.07
N TYR A 84 5.16 22.57 -8.45
CA TYR A 84 4.96 21.46 -7.54
C TYR A 84 6.26 20.65 -7.40
N LEU A 85 6.71 20.41 -6.18
CA LEU A 85 7.86 19.57 -5.87
C LEU A 85 7.34 18.17 -5.57
N SER A 86 7.33 17.31 -6.58
CA SER A 86 6.89 15.93 -6.46
C SER A 86 7.88 15.07 -5.67
N THR A 87 7.38 13.99 -5.11
CA THR A 87 8.16 12.94 -4.46
C THR A 87 8.24 11.71 -5.38
N PRO A 88 9.14 10.76 -5.10
CA PRO A 88 9.18 9.49 -5.82
C PRO A 88 7.86 8.71 -5.75
N PHE A 89 7.07 8.88 -4.69
CA PHE A 89 5.76 8.25 -4.56
C PHE A 89 4.75 8.84 -5.55
N LEU A 90 4.66 10.17 -5.62
CA LEU A 90 3.78 10.84 -6.58
C LEU A 90 4.21 10.57 -8.02
N ASP A 91 5.52 10.58 -8.30
CA ASP A 91 6.05 10.27 -9.63
C ASP A 91 5.67 8.84 -10.06
N ALA A 92 5.71 7.88 -9.12
CA ALA A 92 5.26 6.51 -9.35
C ALA A 92 3.76 6.42 -9.70
N LEU A 93 2.91 7.23 -9.05
CA LEU A 93 1.48 7.30 -9.37
C LEU A 93 1.25 7.86 -10.78
N PHE A 94 2.01 8.91 -11.18
CA PHE A 94 1.93 9.45 -12.54
C PHE A 94 2.42 8.45 -13.58
N GLU A 95 3.46 7.71 -13.27
CA GLU A 95 3.99 6.67 -14.17
C GLU A 95 2.98 5.54 -14.35
N ALA A 96 2.37 5.07 -13.26
CA ALA A 96 1.30 4.07 -13.30
C ALA A 96 0.09 4.53 -14.12
N LYS A 97 -0.31 5.81 -13.97
CA LYS A 97 -1.42 6.39 -14.74
C LYS A 97 -1.12 6.45 -16.25
N ARG A 98 0.15 6.68 -16.63
CA ARG A 98 0.59 6.68 -18.05
C ARG A 98 0.66 5.28 -18.65
N ASN A 99 0.82 4.25 -17.82
CA ASN A 99 0.94 2.84 -18.24
C ASN A 99 -0.17 1.99 -17.59
N PRO A 100 -1.44 2.18 -17.95
CA PRO A 100 -2.57 1.58 -17.24
C PRO A 100 -2.63 0.05 -17.32
N ASP A 101 -1.99 -0.55 -18.31
CA ASP A 101 -1.97 -2.01 -18.53
C ASP A 101 -0.86 -2.74 -17.75
N ILE A 102 0.03 -1.98 -17.07
CA ILE A 102 1.12 -2.54 -16.28
C ILE A 102 0.76 -2.46 -14.80
N PRO A 103 0.82 -3.57 -14.02
CA PRO A 103 0.63 -3.52 -12.58
C PRO A 103 1.84 -2.87 -11.89
N TYR A 104 1.58 -1.91 -11.01
CA TYR A 104 2.58 -1.22 -10.21
C TYR A 104 2.45 -1.61 -8.74
N PHE A 105 3.56 -2.07 -8.17
CA PHE A 105 3.69 -2.41 -6.75
C PHE A 105 4.57 -1.37 -6.07
N ILE A 106 3.95 -0.41 -5.38
CA ILE A 106 4.66 0.66 -4.69
C ILE A 106 4.88 0.24 -3.25
N CYS A 107 6.14 0.08 -2.86
CA CYS A 107 6.54 -0.32 -1.52
C CYS A 107 7.06 0.88 -0.74
N LEU A 108 6.45 1.17 0.41
CA LEU A 108 7.00 2.05 1.42
C LEU A 108 7.91 1.21 2.33
N ASP A 109 9.21 1.29 2.08
CA ASP A 109 10.20 0.50 2.81
C ASP A 109 10.54 1.18 4.14
N GLU A 110 10.69 0.38 5.20
CA GLU A 110 10.82 0.86 6.58
C GLU A 110 9.67 1.80 6.99
N MET A 111 8.44 1.43 6.62
CA MET A 111 7.25 2.25 6.76
C MET A 111 7.05 2.79 8.19
N ASN A 112 7.48 2.06 9.22
CA ASN A 112 7.38 2.42 10.63
C ASN A 112 8.58 3.20 11.19
N LEU A 113 9.52 3.64 10.34
CA LEU A 113 10.61 4.50 10.74
C LEU A 113 10.14 5.92 11.12
N ALA A 114 9.00 6.34 10.55
CA ALA A 114 8.22 7.50 10.97
C ALA A 114 6.82 7.05 11.38
N ARG A 115 6.08 7.91 12.08
CA ARG A 115 4.69 7.59 12.47
C ARG A 115 3.79 7.57 11.24
N VAL A 116 3.34 6.38 10.86
CA VAL A 116 2.56 6.13 9.64
C VAL A 116 1.31 6.99 9.57
N GLU A 117 0.61 7.18 10.69
CA GLU A 117 -0.61 7.96 10.79
C GLU A 117 -0.43 9.46 10.48
N TYR A 118 0.80 9.99 10.43
CA TYR A 118 1.04 11.39 10.13
C TYR A 118 1.18 11.63 8.63
N TYR A 119 1.99 10.83 7.96
CA TYR A 119 2.26 11.03 6.54
C TYR A 119 1.34 10.23 5.60
N PHE A 120 0.64 9.21 6.13
CA PHE A 120 -0.17 8.30 5.33
C PHE A 120 -1.70 8.38 5.63
N ALA A 121 -2.13 9.24 6.57
CA ALA A 121 -3.53 9.32 7.00
C ALA A 121 -4.52 9.58 5.86
N ASP A 122 -4.24 10.56 5.02
CA ASP A 122 -5.10 10.94 3.89
C ASP A 122 -5.20 9.80 2.88
N PHE A 123 -4.10 9.09 2.67
CA PHE A 123 -4.05 7.91 1.81
C PHE A 123 -4.88 6.74 2.35
N LEU A 124 -4.92 6.54 3.66
CA LEU A 124 -5.77 5.51 4.26
C LEU A 124 -7.25 5.73 3.94
N SER A 125 -7.69 6.98 3.96
CA SER A 125 -9.07 7.34 3.61
C SER A 125 -9.35 7.07 2.12
N LEU A 126 -8.43 7.44 1.24
CA LEU A 126 -8.53 7.16 -0.20
C LEU A 126 -8.56 5.65 -0.51
N LEU A 127 -7.79 4.85 0.23
CA LEU A 127 -7.79 3.40 0.07
C LEU A 127 -9.11 2.75 0.52
N GLU A 128 -9.88 3.41 1.40
CA GLU A 128 -11.20 2.95 1.83
C GLU A 128 -12.30 3.23 0.80
N GLU A 129 -12.13 4.24 -0.04
CA GLU A 129 -13.08 4.55 -1.12
C GLU A 129 -13.00 3.47 -2.20
N ARG A 130 -14.03 2.60 -2.20
CA ARG A 130 -14.07 1.40 -3.04
C ARG A 130 -15.16 1.52 -4.11
N ASP A 131 -14.91 2.39 -5.06
CA ASP A 131 -15.74 2.55 -6.24
C ASP A 131 -14.85 2.40 -7.49
N LYS A 132 -15.08 1.34 -8.26
CA LYS A 132 -14.30 1.06 -9.47
C LYS A 132 -14.62 2.02 -10.63
N ASP A 133 -15.83 2.55 -10.64
CA ASP A 133 -16.31 3.40 -11.73
C ASP A 133 -15.97 4.88 -11.47
N ASN A 134 -15.82 5.24 -10.18
CA ASN A 134 -15.45 6.56 -9.75
C ASN A 134 -14.29 6.49 -8.73
N PRO A 135 -13.07 6.20 -9.19
CA PRO A 135 -11.91 6.06 -8.30
C PRO A 135 -11.59 7.40 -7.59
N PRO A 136 -11.10 7.33 -6.34
CA PRO A 136 -10.85 8.53 -5.54
C PRO A 136 -9.82 9.44 -6.18
N GLU A 137 -9.99 10.74 -5.95
CA GLU A 137 -9.13 11.79 -6.44
C GLU A 137 -8.21 12.33 -5.34
N ILE A 138 -6.92 12.40 -5.63
CA ILE A 138 -5.90 12.99 -4.77
C ILE A 138 -5.73 14.45 -5.16
N LYS A 139 -6.09 15.37 -4.27
CA LYS A 139 -5.85 16.79 -4.46
C LYS A 139 -4.41 17.11 -4.08
N LEU A 140 -3.66 17.75 -4.97
CA LEU A 140 -2.26 18.09 -4.78
C LEU A 140 -2.07 19.53 -4.34
N TYR A 141 -2.95 20.45 -4.81
CA TYR A 141 -2.97 21.85 -4.42
C TYR A 141 -4.34 22.47 -4.65
N SER A 142 -4.62 23.64 -4.06
CA SER A 142 -5.93 24.28 -4.10
C SER A 142 -6.28 24.84 -5.49
N GLU A 143 -7.58 24.96 -5.78
CA GLU A 143 -8.07 25.60 -7.01
C GLU A 143 -7.66 27.07 -7.10
N ASP A 144 -7.54 27.77 -5.98
CA ASP A 144 -7.10 29.16 -5.93
C ASP A 144 -5.63 29.30 -6.37
N GLU A 145 -4.75 28.41 -5.89
CA GLU A 145 -3.36 28.33 -6.36
C GLU A 145 -3.30 27.95 -7.84
N SER A 146 -4.13 27.01 -8.27
CA SER A 146 -4.29 26.61 -9.67
C SER A 146 -4.84 27.75 -10.54
N SER A 147 -5.80 28.53 -10.05
CA SER A 147 -6.44 29.60 -10.80
C SER A 147 -5.48 30.76 -11.06
N HIS A 148 -4.65 31.14 -10.10
CA HIS A 148 -3.61 32.15 -10.28
C HIS A 148 -2.57 31.70 -11.31
N VAL A 149 -2.07 30.48 -11.18
CA VAL A 149 -1.12 29.88 -12.13
C VAL A 149 -1.77 29.75 -13.50
N SER A 150 -3.01 29.27 -13.57
CA SER A 150 -3.76 29.13 -14.82
C SER A 150 -4.07 30.47 -15.49
N SER A 151 -4.35 31.53 -14.73
CA SER A 151 -4.61 32.87 -15.26
C SER A 151 -3.31 33.52 -15.79
N GLU A 152 -2.20 33.43 -15.05
CA GLU A 152 -0.89 33.88 -15.52
C GLU A 152 -0.47 33.13 -16.79
N LEU A 153 -0.64 31.81 -16.83
CA LEU A 153 -0.36 31.00 -18.00
C LEU A 153 -1.23 31.40 -19.20
N LYS A 154 -2.53 31.52 -19.02
CA LYS A 154 -3.46 31.98 -20.07
C LYS A 154 -3.05 33.35 -20.61
N MET A 155 -2.64 34.25 -19.71
CA MET A 155 -2.12 35.56 -20.09
C MET A 155 -0.84 35.45 -20.92
N VAL A 156 0.13 34.64 -20.44
CA VAL A 156 1.39 34.40 -21.18
C VAL A 156 1.12 33.79 -22.56
N LEU A 157 0.31 32.75 -22.64
CA LEU A 157 -0.05 32.11 -23.91
C LEU A 157 -0.81 33.05 -24.83
N SER A 158 -1.74 33.85 -24.31
CA SER A 158 -2.47 34.84 -25.12
C SER A 158 -1.54 35.94 -25.66
N LEU A 159 -0.53 36.33 -24.88
CA LEU A 159 0.49 37.29 -25.31
C LEU A 159 1.40 36.70 -26.42
N ILE A 160 1.80 35.45 -26.27
CA ILE A 160 2.57 34.72 -27.29
C ILE A 160 1.76 34.62 -28.59
N GLU A 161 0.51 34.15 -28.50
CA GLU A 161 -0.36 33.98 -29.66
C GLU A 161 -0.68 35.35 -30.35
N SER A 162 -0.95 36.39 -29.59
CA SER A 162 -1.18 37.73 -30.15
C SER A 162 0.08 38.28 -30.84
N THR A 163 1.26 38.03 -30.24
CA THR A 163 2.53 38.44 -30.82
C THR A 163 2.81 37.70 -32.14
N LYS A 164 2.62 36.40 -32.18
CA LYS A 164 2.75 35.57 -33.39
C LYS A 164 1.80 36.06 -34.50
N LYS A 165 0.54 36.32 -34.12
CA LYS A 165 -0.48 36.81 -35.05
C LYS A 165 -0.12 38.20 -35.63
N ASN A 166 0.35 39.11 -34.78
CA ASN A 166 0.73 40.48 -35.20
C ASN A 166 1.94 40.52 -36.15
N LEU A 167 2.83 39.51 -36.02
CA LEU A 167 4.02 39.35 -36.84
C LEU A 167 3.81 38.39 -38.03
N ASP A 168 2.60 37.86 -38.22
CA ASP A 168 2.27 36.85 -39.25
C ASP A 168 3.14 35.59 -39.16
N LYS A 169 3.47 35.19 -37.93
CA LYS A 169 4.33 34.05 -37.62
C LYS A 169 3.54 32.86 -37.05
N ASN A 170 2.30 32.67 -37.45
CA ASN A 170 1.41 31.61 -36.94
C ASN A 170 1.91 30.17 -37.21
N HIS A 171 2.85 30.01 -38.16
CA HIS A 171 3.46 28.71 -38.47
C HIS A 171 4.45 28.21 -37.45
N ILE A 172 4.83 29.03 -36.44
CA ILE A 172 5.72 28.63 -35.36
C ILE A 172 4.86 27.94 -34.28
N GLU A 173 4.95 26.63 -34.20
CA GLU A 173 4.12 25.84 -33.28
C GLU A 173 4.82 25.52 -31.94
N ASP A 174 6.14 25.38 -31.96
CA ASP A 174 6.90 24.99 -30.80
C ASP A 174 7.61 26.14 -30.08
N TYR A 175 7.97 25.88 -28.84
CA TYR A 175 8.65 26.87 -27.99
C TYR A 175 10.07 27.19 -28.47
N VAL A 176 10.77 26.23 -29.07
CA VAL A 176 12.13 26.44 -29.59
C VAL A 176 12.09 27.40 -30.76
N GLY A 177 11.15 27.19 -31.70
CA GLY A 177 10.92 28.10 -32.82
C GLY A 177 10.58 29.53 -32.38
N ILE A 178 9.79 29.69 -31.31
CA ILE A 178 9.50 31.02 -30.73
C ILE A 178 10.77 31.70 -30.21
N LEU A 179 11.69 30.97 -29.60
CA LEU A 179 12.96 31.53 -29.10
C LEU A 179 13.98 31.79 -30.18
N GLU A 180 13.97 31.03 -31.27
CA GLU A 180 14.89 31.13 -32.38
C GLU A 180 14.47 32.23 -33.36
N ASP A 181 13.17 32.54 -33.49
CA ASP A 181 12.70 33.65 -34.36
C ASP A 181 13.00 35.00 -33.71
N LYS A 182 13.89 35.76 -34.35
CA LYS A 182 14.40 37.02 -33.81
C LYS A 182 13.31 38.09 -33.66
N GLU A 183 12.34 38.14 -34.55
CA GLU A 183 11.26 39.14 -34.51
C GLU A 183 10.27 38.84 -33.41
N VAL A 184 9.82 37.57 -33.30
CA VAL A 184 8.93 37.13 -32.25
C VAL A 184 9.58 37.31 -30.89
N ASN A 185 10.84 36.88 -30.74
CA ASN A 185 11.57 36.97 -29.48
C ASN A 185 11.80 38.45 -29.06
N GLN A 186 12.10 39.33 -30.00
CA GLN A 186 12.29 40.76 -29.72
C GLN A 186 10.98 41.43 -29.26
N GLU A 187 9.87 41.12 -29.92
CA GLU A 187 8.58 41.72 -29.56
C GLU A 187 8.05 41.13 -28.23
N LEU A 188 8.21 39.85 -28.01
CA LEU A 188 7.87 39.24 -26.69
C LEU A 188 8.69 39.85 -25.56
N ARG A 189 9.97 40.08 -25.74
CA ARG A 189 10.81 40.80 -24.76
C ARG A 189 10.24 42.17 -24.45
N ARG A 190 9.82 42.90 -25.44
CA ARG A 190 9.23 44.25 -25.29
C ARG A 190 7.90 44.16 -24.50
N VAL A 191 7.05 43.23 -24.87
CA VAL A 191 5.74 43.03 -24.21
C VAL A 191 5.89 42.62 -22.75
N PHE A 192 6.90 41.78 -22.44
CA PHE A 192 7.21 41.34 -21.07
C PHE A 192 8.12 42.33 -20.30
N GLY A 193 8.48 43.49 -20.87
CA GLY A 193 9.26 44.54 -20.21
C GLY A 193 10.75 44.22 -20.02
N PHE A 194 11.33 43.33 -20.82
CA PHE A 194 12.78 43.04 -20.80
C PHE A 194 13.53 43.90 -21.81
N SER A 195 14.40 44.78 -21.31
CA SER A 195 15.06 45.80 -22.14
C SER A 195 16.53 45.54 -22.49
N ASP A 196 17.22 44.61 -21.82
CA ASP A 196 18.67 44.36 -22.01
C ASP A 196 19.02 42.87 -22.24
N LYS A 197 20.31 42.61 -22.61
CA LYS A 197 20.78 41.25 -22.91
C LYS A 197 20.80 40.33 -21.72
N ASN A 198 21.00 40.84 -20.51
CA ASN A 198 21.04 40.00 -19.28
C ASN A 198 19.63 39.57 -18.88
N SER A 199 18.62 40.39 -19.16
CA SER A 199 17.23 40.04 -18.94
C SER A 199 16.74 38.95 -19.87
N LEU A 200 17.37 38.71 -21.01
CA LEU A 200 16.97 37.64 -21.94
C LEU A 200 17.11 36.24 -21.29
N ILE A 201 18.23 35.99 -20.63
CA ILE A 201 18.48 34.69 -19.95
C ILE A 201 17.47 34.50 -18.81
N LYS A 202 17.21 35.55 -18.03
CA LYS A 202 16.22 35.52 -16.97
C LYS A 202 14.81 35.29 -17.53
N TYR A 203 14.42 36.00 -18.57
CA TYR A 203 13.15 35.84 -19.28
C TYR A 203 12.96 34.41 -19.77
N HIS A 204 13.94 33.83 -20.46
CA HIS A 204 13.88 32.44 -20.94
C HIS A 204 13.78 31.45 -19.79
N SER A 205 14.54 31.68 -18.73
CA SER A 205 14.50 30.84 -17.52
C SER A 205 13.14 30.91 -16.82
N ASP A 206 12.59 32.12 -16.68
CA ASP A 206 11.29 32.35 -16.04
C ASP A 206 10.15 31.76 -16.89
N LEU A 207 10.17 31.97 -18.21
CA LEU A 207 9.16 31.41 -19.11
C LEU A 207 9.22 29.87 -19.15
N LYS A 208 10.42 29.29 -19.23
CA LYS A 208 10.63 27.85 -19.17
C LYS A 208 10.16 27.30 -17.83
N ARG A 209 10.42 27.98 -16.72
CA ARG A 209 9.98 27.59 -15.37
C ARG A 209 8.46 27.62 -15.24
N MET A 210 7.79 28.69 -15.71
CA MET A 210 6.33 28.79 -15.72
C MET A 210 5.69 27.67 -16.54
N LEU A 211 6.16 27.46 -17.76
CA LEU A 211 5.63 26.42 -18.64
C LEU A 211 5.89 25.01 -18.10
N SER A 212 7.09 24.74 -17.58
CA SER A 212 7.41 23.41 -17.04
C SER A 212 6.71 23.12 -15.72
N GLY A 213 6.53 24.11 -14.85
CA GLY A 213 5.87 23.94 -13.55
C GLY A 213 4.37 23.64 -13.66
N ILE A 214 3.71 24.22 -14.67
CA ILE A 214 2.26 24.12 -14.87
C ILE A 214 1.88 22.88 -15.69
N LEU A 215 2.74 22.49 -16.64
CA LEU A 215 2.46 21.37 -17.55
C LEU A 215 2.78 20.00 -16.92
N ASN A 216 3.57 19.95 -15.84
CA ASN A 216 4.09 18.69 -15.30
C ASN A 216 3.30 18.12 -14.13
N THR A 217 2.50 18.92 -13.41
CA THR A 217 1.74 18.41 -12.25
C THR A 217 0.33 19.00 -12.25
N PRO A 218 -0.72 18.22 -12.50
CA PRO A 218 -2.10 18.66 -12.41
C PRO A 218 -2.48 18.99 -10.97
N ALA A 219 -3.56 19.77 -10.76
CA ALA A 219 -4.06 20.10 -9.43
C ALA A 219 -4.52 18.86 -8.63
N SER A 220 -4.88 17.81 -9.35
CA SER A 220 -5.30 16.54 -8.77
C SER A 220 -4.91 15.36 -9.66
N ILE A 221 -4.85 14.19 -9.05
CA ILE A 221 -4.65 12.92 -9.75
C ILE A 221 -5.68 11.90 -9.29
N THR A 222 -6.37 11.27 -10.22
CA THR A 222 -7.19 10.10 -9.93
C THR A 222 -6.31 8.93 -9.55
N PHE A 223 -6.62 8.24 -8.45
CA PHE A 223 -5.83 7.08 -8.00
C PHE A 223 -5.82 5.97 -9.05
N PRO A 224 -4.63 5.56 -9.54
CA PRO A 224 -4.54 4.60 -10.64
C PRO A 224 -5.03 3.20 -10.22
N LYS A 225 -5.87 2.57 -11.05
CA LYS A 225 -6.43 1.23 -10.78
C LYS A 225 -5.37 0.11 -10.74
N ASN A 226 -4.27 0.32 -11.43
CA ASN A 226 -3.15 -0.62 -11.57
C ASN A 226 -2.10 -0.52 -10.45
N VAL A 227 -2.33 0.31 -9.42
CA VAL A 227 -1.41 0.49 -8.28
C VAL A 227 -1.83 -0.40 -7.11
N ARG A 228 -0.84 -1.03 -6.48
CA ARG A 228 -0.94 -1.72 -5.19
C ARG A 228 0.09 -1.14 -4.23
N ILE A 229 -0.38 -0.71 -3.05
CA ILE A 229 0.49 -0.12 -2.03
C ILE A 229 0.80 -1.17 -0.98
N ILE A 230 2.09 -1.33 -0.69
CA ILE A 230 2.62 -2.30 0.25
C ILE A 230 3.54 -1.56 1.21
N GLY A 231 3.40 -1.77 2.50
CA GLY A 231 4.37 -1.35 3.51
C GLY A 231 5.33 -2.48 3.82
N ALA A 232 6.59 -2.18 4.08
CA ALA A 232 7.52 -3.11 4.70
C ALA A 232 7.97 -2.51 6.04
N ILE A 233 7.86 -3.28 7.12
CA ILE A 233 8.25 -2.85 8.45
C ILE A 233 9.24 -3.81 9.06
N ASN A 234 10.16 -3.26 9.85
CA ASN A 234 11.04 -4.04 10.71
C ASN A 234 10.41 -4.12 12.11
N ILE A 235 10.42 -5.32 12.68
CA ILE A 235 10.01 -5.55 14.06
C ILE A 235 11.29 -5.47 14.89
N ASP A 236 11.60 -4.29 15.39
CA ASP A 236 12.74 -4.03 16.28
C ASP A 236 12.35 -2.97 17.33
N GLU A 237 13.18 -2.81 18.35
CA GLU A 237 12.93 -1.90 19.48
C GLU A 237 13.05 -0.41 19.11
N THR A 238 13.54 -0.09 17.92
CA THR A 238 13.88 1.29 17.52
C THR A 238 12.82 1.95 16.66
N THR A 239 11.84 1.20 16.20
CA THR A 239 10.80 1.65 15.27
C THR A 239 9.47 1.97 15.97
N HIS A 240 8.61 2.73 15.30
CA HIS A 240 7.28 3.06 15.81
C HIS A 240 6.32 1.87 15.66
N TYR A 241 5.50 1.63 16.70
CA TYR A 241 4.39 0.70 16.60
C TYR A 241 3.31 1.23 15.65
N LEU A 242 2.64 0.33 14.94
CA LEU A 242 1.49 0.68 14.11
C LEU A 242 0.28 1.02 15.00
N SER A 243 -0.35 2.15 14.72
CA SER A 243 -1.54 2.56 15.46
C SER A 243 -2.75 1.65 15.16
N PRO A 244 -3.75 1.57 16.06
CA PRO A 244 -4.98 0.83 15.80
C PRO A 244 -5.68 1.24 14.50
N LYS A 245 -5.57 2.51 14.08
CA LYS A 245 -6.13 3.01 12.83
C LYS A 245 -5.51 2.36 11.59
N ILE A 246 -4.21 2.10 11.63
CA ILE A 246 -3.49 1.40 10.56
C ILE A 246 -3.85 -0.08 10.58
N LEU A 247 -3.81 -0.73 11.75
CA LEU A 247 -4.13 -2.14 11.90
C LEU A 247 -5.57 -2.48 11.47
N ASP A 248 -6.51 -1.56 11.68
CA ASP A 248 -7.89 -1.76 11.22
C ASP A 248 -8.03 -1.73 9.69
N ARG A 249 -7.11 -1.08 8.99
CA ARG A 249 -7.17 -0.88 7.54
C ARG A 249 -6.21 -1.77 6.76
N ALA A 250 -5.11 -2.20 7.38
CA ALA A 250 -4.09 -3.02 6.75
C ALA A 250 -4.28 -4.52 7.01
N HIS A 251 -3.74 -5.34 6.13
CA HIS A 251 -3.44 -6.75 6.39
C HIS A 251 -1.96 -6.88 6.71
N ILE A 252 -1.65 -7.53 7.83
CA ILE A 252 -0.26 -7.74 8.28
C ILE A 252 0.19 -9.13 7.88
N MET A 253 1.17 -9.23 7.01
CA MET A 253 1.79 -10.49 6.64
C MET A 253 3.14 -10.62 7.32
N LYS A 254 3.25 -11.57 8.27
CA LYS A 254 4.48 -11.81 9.00
C LYS A 254 5.46 -12.63 8.17
N PHE A 255 6.71 -12.23 8.18
CA PHE A 255 7.79 -12.86 7.44
C PHE A 255 8.85 -13.40 8.39
N ASP A 256 9.00 -14.72 8.38
CA ASP A 256 10.13 -15.39 9.02
C ASP A 256 11.36 -15.37 8.08
N SER A 257 12.53 -15.60 8.64
CA SER A 257 13.74 -15.69 7.83
C SER A 257 13.63 -16.82 6.78
N PRO A 258 13.94 -16.56 5.48
CA PRO A 258 13.93 -17.58 4.44
C PRO A 258 14.85 -18.76 4.75
N LEU A 259 15.86 -18.57 5.61
CA LEU A 259 16.78 -19.61 6.06
C LEU A 259 16.09 -20.71 6.88
N LEU A 260 14.91 -20.41 7.45
CA LEU A 260 14.09 -21.37 8.20
C LEU A 260 13.22 -22.24 7.28
N ASN A 261 13.16 -21.92 5.98
CA ASN A 261 12.37 -22.66 5.02
C ASN A 261 13.06 -24.01 4.66
N ASN A 262 12.25 -25.02 4.41
CA ASN A 262 12.75 -26.29 3.88
C ASN A 262 13.02 -26.18 2.35
N TRP A 263 14.22 -25.76 1.99
CA TRP A 263 14.64 -25.51 0.61
C TRP A 263 14.53 -26.74 -0.28
N VAL A 264 14.77 -27.95 0.29
CA VAL A 264 14.67 -29.21 -0.46
C VAL A 264 13.22 -29.49 -0.82
N ALA A 265 12.32 -29.40 0.13
CA ALA A 265 10.88 -29.61 -0.11
C ALA A 265 10.31 -28.60 -1.12
N ILE A 266 10.72 -27.32 -1.03
CA ILE A 266 10.30 -26.29 -1.99
C ILE A 266 10.86 -26.60 -3.38
N GLY A 267 12.12 -27.05 -3.49
CA GLY A 267 12.72 -27.47 -4.74
C GLY A 267 11.97 -28.65 -5.38
N ASP A 268 11.56 -29.64 -4.59
CA ASP A 268 10.79 -30.78 -5.08
C ASP A 268 9.38 -30.39 -5.50
N GLU A 269 8.73 -29.49 -4.76
CA GLU A 269 7.43 -28.91 -5.14
C GLU A 269 7.50 -28.17 -6.49
N VAL A 270 8.55 -27.41 -6.73
CA VAL A 270 8.76 -26.68 -8.00
C VAL A 270 9.07 -27.65 -9.15
N LYS A 271 9.86 -28.71 -8.93
CA LYS A 271 10.18 -29.71 -9.96
C LYS A 271 8.96 -30.39 -10.54
N ILE A 272 7.93 -30.63 -9.74
CA ILE A 272 6.65 -31.20 -10.19
C ILE A 272 6.00 -30.30 -11.28
N ASN A 273 6.32 -29.01 -11.28
CA ASN A 273 5.79 -27.99 -12.18
C ASN A 273 6.79 -27.50 -13.24
N GLU A 274 7.83 -28.29 -13.55
CA GLU A 274 8.98 -27.90 -14.41
C GLU A 274 8.64 -27.37 -15.80
N ASN A 275 7.46 -27.65 -16.33
CA ASN A 275 7.00 -27.14 -17.64
C ASN A 275 6.47 -25.71 -17.61
N SER A 276 6.60 -24.97 -16.50
CA SER A 276 5.92 -23.70 -16.26
C SER A 276 6.80 -22.45 -16.28
N HIS A 277 7.91 -22.48 -17.01
CA HIS A 277 8.92 -21.40 -17.09
C HIS A 277 8.50 -20.15 -17.87
N LEU A 278 7.27 -20.03 -18.30
CA LEU A 278 6.81 -18.92 -19.12
C LEU A 278 6.72 -17.63 -18.28
N LYS A 279 7.30 -16.54 -18.78
CA LYS A 279 6.97 -15.20 -18.31
C LYS A 279 5.48 -14.96 -18.56
N LEU A 280 4.71 -14.95 -17.50
CA LEU A 280 3.30 -14.60 -17.56
C LEU A 280 3.19 -13.07 -17.55
N LYS A 281 2.38 -12.53 -18.44
CA LYS A 281 1.87 -11.17 -18.33
C LYS A 281 0.47 -11.25 -17.78
N PHE A 282 0.32 -10.86 -16.54
CA PHE A 282 -0.99 -10.75 -15.91
C PHE A 282 -1.68 -9.47 -16.39
N LYS A 283 -2.99 -9.53 -16.56
CA LYS A 283 -3.82 -8.35 -16.81
C LYS A 283 -4.14 -7.67 -15.48
N ILE A 284 -4.53 -6.40 -15.54
CA ILE A 284 -4.88 -5.66 -14.33
C ILE A 284 -6.07 -6.29 -13.59
N GLU A 285 -7.01 -6.87 -14.33
CA GLU A 285 -8.18 -7.57 -13.78
C GLU A 285 -7.79 -8.79 -12.93
N ASP A 286 -6.63 -9.44 -13.23
CA ASP A 286 -6.12 -10.58 -12.45
C ASP A 286 -5.70 -10.17 -11.03
N PHE A 287 -5.47 -8.88 -10.77
CA PHE A 287 -5.13 -8.32 -9.45
C PHE A 287 -6.33 -7.79 -8.70
N GLY A 288 -7.55 -8.14 -9.12
CA GLY A 288 -8.78 -7.69 -8.50
C GLY A 288 -9.11 -6.22 -8.76
N GLU A 289 -10.38 -5.90 -8.62
CA GLU A 289 -10.91 -4.55 -8.75
C GLU A 289 -11.25 -3.97 -7.38
N ARG A 290 -11.18 -2.65 -7.26
CA ARG A 290 -11.58 -1.93 -6.04
C ARG A 290 -13.10 -1.80 -5.97
N THR A 291 -13.76 -2.91 -5.68
CA THR A 291 -15.21 -2.98 -5.47
C THR A 291 -15.56 -2.84 -3.99
N PRO A 292 -16.79 -2.42 -3.66
CA PRO A 292 -17.28 -2.45 -2.27
C PRO A 292 -17.08 -3.84 -1.64
N TYR A 293 -16.74 -3.85 -0.34
CA TYR A 293 -16.64 -5.13 0.38
C TYR A 293 -17.96 -5.89 0.34
N PRO A 294 -17.93 -7.24 0.40
CA PRO A 294 -19.13 -8.05 0.51
C PRO A 294 -20.03 -7.55 1.66
N SER A 295 -21.34 -7.72 1.51
CA SER A 295 -22.30 -7.40 2.56
C SER A 295 -22.09 -8.32 3.77
N PHE A 296 -22.27 -7.78 4.97
CA PHE A 296 -22.34 -8.58 6.18
C PHE A 296 -23.64 -9.40 6.17
N ASP A 297 -23.53 -10.69 6.44
CA ASP A 297 -24.67 -11.62 6.49
C ASP A 297 -24.54 -12.50 7.74
N MET A 298 -25.54 -12.44 8.62
CA MET A 298 -25.57 -13.27 9.82
C MET A 298 -25.82 -14.76 9.55
N GLU A 299 -26.23 -15.13 8.34
CA GLU A 299 -26.35 -16.54 7.96
C GLU A 299 -25.04 -17.15 7.44
N ASP A 300 -24.08 -16.31 7.06
CA ASP A 300 -22.74 -16.75 6.65
C ASP A 300 -21.93 -17.26 7.84
N ASP A 301 -21.35 -18.46 7.72
CA ASP A 301 -20.63 -19.13 8.80
C ASP A 301 -19.38 -18.35 9.26
N PHE A 302 -18.69 -17.68 8.35
CA PHE A 302 -17.55 -16.82 8.69
C PHE A 302 -18.00 -15.63 9.55
N CYS A 303 -19.13 -14.99 9.17
CA CYS A 303 -19.70 -13.88 9.92
C CYS A 303 -20.13 -14.34 11.32
N LYS A 304 -20.87 -15.46 11.43
CA LYS A 304 -21.28 -16.03 12.72
C LYS A 304 -20.07 -16.27 13.61
N GLN A 305 -19.07 -16.95 13.10
CA GLN A 305 -17.86 -17.29 13.84
C GLN A 305 -17.12 -16.05 14.31
N MET A 306 -16.98 -15.02 13.46
CA MET A 306 -16.33 -13.76 13.83
C MET A 306 -17.13 -12.98 14.88
N VAL A 307 -18.45 -12.97 14.81
CA VAL A 307 -19.31 -12.33 15.82
C VAL A 307 -19.16 -13.03 17.15
N ASP A 308 -19.25 -14.36 17.18
CA ASP A 308 -19.10 -15.17 18.41
C ASP A 308 -17.73 -14.92 19.07
N LEU A 309 -16.65 -15.01 18.31
CA LEU A 309 -15.31 -14.76 18.83
C LEU A 309 -15.16 -13.31 19.33
N THR A 310 -15.79 -12.35 18.65
CA THR A 310 -15.74 -10.94 19.05
C THR A 310 -16.45 -10.71 20.38
N GLN A 311 -17.64 -11.28 20.55
CA GLN A 311 -18.41 -11.12 21.77
C GLN A 311 -17.79 -11.83 22.98
N VAL A 312 -17.29 -13.05 22.76
CA VAL A 312 -16.79 -13.90 23.85
C VAL A 312 -15.35 -13.58 24.25
N TYR A 313 -14.49 -13.21 23.29
CA TYR A 313 -13.05 -13.06 23.52
C TYR A 313 -12.52 -11.66 23.16
N PHE A 314 -12.76 -11.15 21.95
CA PHE A 314 -12.06 -9.95 21.49
C PHE A 314 -12.52 -8.68 22.23
N SER A 315 -13.82 -8.51 22.43
CA SER A 315 -14.37 -7.37 23.17
C SER A 315 -13.86 -7.32 24.61
N PRO A 316 -13.89 -8.41 25.40
CA PRO A 316 -13.30 -8.44 26.73
C PRO A 316 -11.79 -8.18 26.75
N LEU A 317 -11.05 -8.65 25.76
CA LEU A 317 -9.62 -8.37 25.65
C LEU A 317 -9.32 -6.90 25.28
N GLY A 318 -10.31 -6.17 24.80
CA GLY A 318 -10.14 -4.81 24.27
C GLY A 318 -9.60 -4.79 22.83
N VAL A 319 -9.77 -5.89 22.10
CA VAL A 319 -9.42 -6.00 20.68
C VAL A 319 -10.63 -5.58 19.85
N GLU A 320 -10.54 -4.43 19.20
CA GLU A 320 -11.62 -3.88 18.41
C GLU A 320 -11.79 -4.62 17.08
N VAL A 321 -12.96 -5.22 16.87
CA VAL A 321 -13.36 -5.88 15.63
C VAL A 321 -14.72 -5.35 15.20
N GLY A 322 -14.72 -4.47 14.20
CA GLY A 322 -15.93 -3.87 13.64
C GLY A 322 -16.43 -4.60 12.38
N LEU A 323 -17.59 -4.17 11.88
CA LEU A 323 -18.17 -4.71 10.63
C LEU A 323 -17.22 -4.60 9.44
N ARG A 324 -16.39 -3.55 9.37
CA ARG A 324 -15.37 -3.39 8.34
C ARG A 324 -14.40 -4.58 8.36
N THR A 325 -13.85 -4.92 9.51
CA THR A 325 -12.91 -6.03 9.68
C THR A 325 -13.53 -7.35 9.20
N ILE A 326 -14.79 -7.63 9.56
CA ILE A 326 -15.51 -8.85 9.13
C ILE A 326 -15.69 -8.85 7.60
N ARG A 327 -16.10 -7.73 7.00
CA ARG A 327 -16.29 -7.60 5.55
C ARG A 327 -14.98 -7.72 4.76
N GLN A 328 -13.87 -7.21 5.30
CA GLN A 328 -12.53 -7.44 4.74
C GLN A 328 -12.17 -8.93 4.79
N GLY A 329 -12.51 -9.63 5.87
CA GLY A 329 -12.30 -11.07 5.99
C GLY A 329 -13.11 -11.89 4.99
N LEU A 330 -14.38 -11.54 4.78
CA LEU A 330 -15.21 -12.15 3.73
C LEU A 330 -14.61 -11.92 2.33
N HIS A 331 -14.12 -10.71 2.07
CA HIS A 331 -13.48 -10.38 0.80
C HIS A 331 -12.20 -11.18 0.60
N TYR A 332 -11.34 -11.23 1.60
CA TYR A 332 -10.12 -12.03 1.57
C TYR A 332 -10.44 -13.53 1.36
N LYS A 333 -11.37 -14.10 2.14
CA LYS A 333 -11.82 -15.49 2.00
C LYS A 333 -12.25 -15.82 0.57
N LYS A 334 -13.08 -14.96 -0.02
CA LYS A 334 -13.56 -15.12 -1.41
C LYS A 334 -12.41 -15.12 -2.42
N LEU A 335 -11.42 -14.26 -2.25
CA LEU A 335 -10.27 -14.17 -3.16
C LEU A 335 -9.29 -15.32 -2.94
N PHE A 336 -9.04 -15.69 -1.68
CA PHE A 336 -8.18 -16.81 -1.33
C PHE A 336 -8.72 -18.16 -1.85
N SER A 337 -10.05 -18.34 -1.89
CA SER A 337 -10.68 -19.55 -2.39
C SER A 337 -10.38 -19.84 -3.89
N ILE A 338 -9.92 -18.84 -4.64
CA ILE A 338 -9.45 -19.01 -6.03
C ILE A 338 -8.18 -19.88 -6.07
N PHE A 339 -7.34 -19.80 -5.04
CA PHE A 339 -6.08 -20.52 -4.93
C PHE A 339 -6.20 -21.78 -4.10
N ASN A 340 -7.01 -21.70 -3.05
CA ASN A 340 -7.20 -22.79 -2.11
C ASN A 340 -8.64 -22.76 -1.56
N ALA A 341 -9.38 -23.84 -1.78
CA ALA A 341 -10.79 -23.95 -1.39
C ALA A 341 -11.00 -24.28 0.12
N ASP A 342 -9.93 -24.33 0.92
CA ASP A 342 -10.03 -24.62 2.36
C ASP A 342 -10.42 -23.34 3.13
N ASP A 343 -11.68 -23.27 3.54
CA ASP A 343 -12.23 -22.17 4.33
C ASP A 343 -11.55 -22.02 5.69
N ASN A 344 -11.10 -23.13 6.31
CA ASN A 344 -10.36 -23.08 7.58
C ASN A 344 -9.00 -22.45 7.41
N LEU A 345 -8.33 -22.70 6.28
CA LEU A 345 -7.05 -22.05 5.97
C LEU A 345 -7.24 -20.55 5.75
N ALA A 346 -8.27 -20.16 5.00
CA ALA A 346 -8.58 -18.74 4.80
C ALA A 346 -8.89 -18.05 6.14
N PHE A 347 -9.66 -18.70 7.02
CA PHE A 347 -9.98 -18.18 8.34
C PHE A 347 -8.75 -18.08 9.25
N ASN A 348 -7.91 -19.10 9.26
CA ASN A 348 -6.63 -19.12 9.97
C ASN A 348 -5.73 -17.96 9.55
N ASN A 349 -5.52 -17.79 8.24
CA ASN A 349 -4.69 -16.70 7.70
C ASN A 349 -5.27 -15.32 8.06
N PHE A 350 -6.60 -15.17 7.97
CA PHE A 350 -7.26 -13.93 8.33
C PHE A 350 -7.06 -13.57 9.82
N LEU A 351 -7.13 -14.55 10.74
CA LEU A 351 -6.83 -14.31 12.15
C LEU A 351 -5.40 -13.79 12.33
N VAL A 352 -4.42 -14.40 11.66
CA VAL A 352 -3.01 -13.96 11.71
C VAL A 352 -2.80 -12.59 11.14
N HIS A 353 -3.43 -12.28 9.98
CA HIS A 353 -3.24 -11.00 9.31
C HIS A 353 -3.95 -9.83 9.98
N LYS A 354 -5.08 -10.07 10.63
CA LYS A 354 -5.99 -8.98 10.98
C LYS A 354 -6.32 -8.89 12.46
N ILE A 355 -6.36 -10.02 13.14
CA ILE A 355 -6.81 -10.08 14.54
C ILE A 355 -5.62 -10.10 15.50
N LEU A 356 -4.69 -11.05 15.32
CA LEU A 356 -3.55 -11.20 16.22
C LEU A 356 -2.67 -9.94 16.29
N PRO A 357 -2.44 -9.18 15.20
CA PRO A 357 -1.65 -7.94 15.25
C PRO A 357 -2.23 -6.83 16.15
N LYS A 358 -3.53 -6.92 16.48
CA LYS A 358 -4.20 -5.99 17.39
C LYS A 358 -4.04 -6.37 18.87
N MET A 359 -3.43 -7.52 19.17
CA MET A 359 -3.28 -8.03 20.54
C MET A 359 -2.09 -7.37 21.24
N THR A 360 -2.36 -6.22 21.86
CA THR A 360 -1.42 -5.50 22.71
C THR A 360 -2.16 -4.96 23.91
N PHE A 361 -1.99 -5.60 25.08
CA PHE A 361 -2.67 -5.26 26.32
C PHE A 361 -1.98 -5.86 27.56
N ASP A 362 -2.29 -5.33 28.73
CA ASP A 362 -1.88 -5.90 30.01
C ASP A 362 -2.78 -7.10 30.34
N GLY A 363 -2.19 -8.29 30.37
CA GLY A 363 -2.85 -9.56 30.64
C GLY A 363 -3.29 -9.73 32.10
N SER A 364 -2.70 -8.99 33.04
CA SER A 364 -3.03 -9.05 34.46
C SER A 364 -4.35 -8.36 34.83
N ILE A 365 -4.86 -7.51 33.95
CA ILE A 365 -6.12 -6.77 34.17
C ILE A 365 -7.28 -7.73 34.32
N LYS A 366 -8.02 -7.58 35.42
CA LYS A 366 -9.21 -8.36 35.72
C LYS A 366 -10.47 -7.70 35.15
N ILE A 367 -11.32 -8.52 34.54
CA ILE A 367 -12.57 -8.09 33.90
C ILE A 367 -13.70 -8.98 34.47
N GLU A 368 -14.81 -8.37 34.86
CA GLU A 368 -16.01 -9.08 35.22
C GLU A 368 -16.84 -9.39 33.98
N ILE A 369 -17.03 -10.65 33.69
CA ILE A 369 -17.81 -11.10 32.52
C ILE A 369 -19.09 -11.76 33.07
N LYS A 370 -20.26 -11.31 32.59
CA LYS A 370 -21.54 -11.93 32.89
C LYS A 370 -21.44 -13.45 32.71
N GLU A 371 -21.93 -14.22 33.68
CA GLU A 371 -21.97 -15.70 33.70
C GLU A 371 -20.60 -16.42 33.85
N ARG A 372 -19.46 -15.73 33.71
CA ARG A 372 -18.10 -16.30 33.79
C ARG A 372 -17.33 -15.82 35.03
N GLY A 373 -17.82 -14.75 35.70
CA GLY A 373 -17.18 -14.15 36.85
C GLY A 373 -15.99 -13.25 36.52
N LEU A 374 -15.10 -13.09 37.51
CA LEU A 374 -13.93 -12.25 37.42
C LEU A 374 -12.75 -13.04 36.82
N LEU A 375 -12.32 -12.70 35.62
CA LEU A 375 -11.23 -13.34 34.91
C LEU A 375 -10.13 -12.30 34.57
N THR A 376 -8.88 -12.72 34.50
CA THR A 376 -7.82 -11.89 33.95
C THR A 376 -7.89 -11.92 32.40
N LYS A 377 -7.38 -10.89 31.75
CA LYS A 377 -7.27 -10.91 30.28
C LYS A 377 -6.43 -12.09 29.80
N LYS A 378 -5.42 -12.51 30.56
CA LYS A 378 -4.61 -13.69 30.27
C LYS A 378 -5.43 -14.98 30.32
N ASP A 379 -6.38 -15.12 31.28
CA ASP A 379 -7.28 -16.27 31.33
C ASP A 379 -8.17 -16.32 30.09
N ILE A 380 -8.73 -15.17 29.69
CA ILE A 380 -9.56 -15.05 28.48
C ILE A 380 -8.74 -15.38 27.22
N LEU A 381 -7.46 -14.97 27.16
CA LEU A 381 -6.58 -15.29 26.04
C LEU A 381 -6.27 -16.79 25.95
N ASN A 382 -6.11 -17.47 27.11
CA ASN A 382 -5.95 -18.92 27.15
C ASN A 382 -7.22 -19.63 26.69
N GLU A 383 -8.41 -19.21 27.15
CA GLU A 383 -9.69 -19.75 26.67
C GLU A 383 -9.86 -19.54 25.16
N PHE A 384 -9.42 -18.39 24.62
CA PHE A 384 -9.40 -18.15 23.18
C PHE A 384 -8.48 -19.14 22.46
N LEU A 385 -7.30 -19.44 23.01
CA LEU A 385 -6.41 -20.47 22.46
C LEU A 385 -7.10 -21.85 22.42
N GLU A 386 -7.78 -22.26 23.49
CA GLU A 386 -8.53 -23.54 23.54
C GLU A 386 -9.64 -23.54 22.47
N LYS A 387 -10.34 -22.41 22.29
CA LYS A 387 -11.38 -22.30 21.26
C LYS A 387 -10.80 -22.41 19.84
N ILE A 388 -9.65 -21.78 19.57
CA ILE A 388 -8.96 -21.88 18.28
C ILE A 388 -8.45 -23.30 18.03
N LEU A 389 -7.95 -24.00 19.06
CA LEU A 389 -7.57 -25.41 18.96
C LEU A 389 -8.79 -26.31 18.64
N GLU A 390 -9.97 -25.98 19.16
CA GLU A 390 -11.21 -26.70 18.83
C GLU A 390 -11.61 -26.46 17.35
N ILE A 391 -11.61 -25.20 16.90
CA ILE A 391 -11.96 -24.83 15.53
C ILE A 391 -11.04 -25.54 14.54
N PHE A 392 -9.74 -25.57 14.80
CA PHE A 392 -8.74 -26.17 13.92
C PHE A 392 -8.37 -27.61 14.28
N LYS A 393 -9.18 -28.32 15.09
CA LYS A 393 -8.90 -29.68 15.57
C LYS A 393 -8.59 -30.70 14.46
N ASN A 394 -9.28 -30.57 13.32
CA ASN A 394 -9.11 -31.44 12.15
C ASN A 394 -8.19 -30.80 11.09
N TYR A 395 -7.71 -29.59 11.34
CA TYR A 395 -6.86 -28.85 10.43
C TYR A 395 -5.40 -29.01 10.88
N ARG A 396 -4.60 -29.66 10.06
CA ARG A 396 -3.15 -29.77 10.27
C ARG A 396 -2.43 -28.92 9.24
N ASN A 397 -2.09 -27.71 9.62
CA ASN A 397 -1.19 -26.88 8.82
C ASN A 397 0.25 -27.22 9.20
N ASN A 398 0.84 -28.21 8.52
CA ASN A 398 2.17 -28.67 8.87
C ASN A 398 3.29 -27.72 8.42
N ASN A 399 3.04 -26.79 7.47
CA ASN A 399 4.09 -25.98 6.84
C ASN A 399 3.67 -24.56 6.46
N GLY A 400 2.67 -23.95 7.12
CA GLY A 400 2.13 -22.67 6.70
C GLY A 400 1.96 -21.66 7.83
N ILE A 401 1.25 -20.57 7.51
CA ILE A 401 0.77 -19.56 8.47
C ILE A 401 -0.15 -20.27 9.47
N ASP A 402 0.12 -20.14 10.77
CA ASP A 402 -0.57 -20.89 11.82
C ASP A 402 -0.95 -19.98 12.97
N ALA A 403 -2.26 -19.68 13.08
CA ALA A 403 -2.81 -18.85 14.15
C ALA A 403 -2.60 -19.45 15.53
N VAL A 404 -2.63 -20.79 15.67
CA VAL A 404 -2.38 -21.49 16.94
C VAL A 404 -0.93 -21.30 17.37
N ARG A 405 0.01 -21.47 16.46
CA ARG A 405 1.45 -21.28 16.73
C ARG A 405 1.74 -19.84 17.15
N GLU A 406 1.23 -18.86 16.39
CA GLU A 406 1.41 -17.44 16.70
C GLU A 406 0.80 -17.08 18.05
N LEU A 407 -0.42 -17.54 18.35
CA LEU A 407 -1.08 -17.28 19.61
C LEU A 407 -0.33 -17.91 20.81
N LYS A 408 0.17 -19.14 20.67
CA LYS A 408 1.04 -19.78 21.68
C LYS A 408 2.32 -18.98 21.90
N SER A 409 2.93 -18.44 20.84
CA SER A 409 4.12 -17.59 20.96
C SER A 409 3.81 -16.32 21.74
N ILE A 410 2.71 -15.64 21.43
CA ILE A 410 2.26 -14.43 22.13
C ILE A 410 2.05 -14.72 23.64
N ILE A 411 1.37 -15.81 23.98
CA ILE A 411 1.11 -16.20 25.38
C ILE A 411 2.43 -16.54 26.11
N LYS A 412 3.33 -17.26 25.45
CA LYS A 412 4.64 -17.59 26.02
C LYS A 412 5.46 -16.34 26.29
N ASN A 413 5.51 -15.41 25.34
CA ASN A 413 6.24 -14.16 25.48
C ASN A 413 5.66 -13.29 26.61
N SER A 414 4.33 -13.22 26.74
CA SER A 414 3.69 -12.48 27.84
C SER A 414 4.09 -13.00 29.22
N THR A 415 4.27 -14.31 29.38
CA THR A 415 4.69 -14.91 30.65
C THR A 415 6.10 -14.48 31.06
N SER A 416 6.97 -14.21 30.11
CA SER A 416 8.33 -13.69 30.32
C SER A 416 8.39 -12.17 30.46
N ASN A 417 7.30 -11.47 30.14
CA ASN A 417 7.22 -10.00 30.09
C ASN A 417 6.10 -9.46 31.02
N GLU A 418 6.14 -9.84 32.30
CA GLU A 418 5.23 -9.33 33.34
C GLU A 418 3.73 -9.36 32.96
N ASP A 419 3.32 -10.39 32.25
CA ASP A 419 1.98 -10.59 31.69
C ASP A 419 1.53 -9.54 30.63
N ILE A 420 2.47 -8.74 30.11
CA ILE A 420 2.17 -7.86 28.99
C ILE A 420 2.08 -8.69 27.71
N VAL A 421 0.89 -8.74 27.14
CA VAL A 421 0.62 -9.34 25.83
C VAL A 421 0.98 -8.36 24.75
N ASN A 422 1.90 -8.75 23.85
CA ASN A 422 2.30 -7.94 22.71
C ASN A 422 2.61 -8.84 21.51
N TYR A 423 1.83 -8.71 20.45
CA TYR A 423 2.06 -9.43 19.19
C TYR A 423 3.41 -9.12 18.55
N TRP A 424 3.90 -7.90 18.76
CA TRP A 424 5.10 -7.36 18.11
C TRP A 424 6.41 -7.63 18.90
N ALA A 425 6.32 -8.29 20.07
CA ALA A 425 7.46 -8.60 20.92
C ALA A 425 8.12 -9.94 20.60
#